data_12e042cf0915b66340490a8a86fbc367
#
_entry.id   12e042cf0915b66340490a8a86fbc367
#
_cell.length_a   1.000
_cell.length_b   1.000
_cell.length_c   1.000
_cell.angle_alpha   90.00
_cell.angle_beta   90.00
_cell.angle_gamma   90.00
#
_symmetry.space_group_name_H-M   'P 1'
#
loop_
_entity.id
_entity.type
_entity.pdbx_description
1 polymer ?
#
loop_
_entity_poly.entity_id
_entity_poly.type
_entity_poly.pdbx_seq_one_letter_code
_entity_poly.pdbx_strand_id
1 'polypeptide(L)'
;MKYKIEKNTVQETLIIPLFARKVCSELYPNLYRDETAVRLIDEIDYDFSEAEKNSRSLMQRFGSLEVAMRQNDLAFEVRDYLKDHPNAAVVNLGCGLDGTGRACDNGSCKIYNLDYPDVIAVRNELLPAGEREENIPCDLNNTEWFRKIDASNGAVFSCLLYTSPSPR
;
A
#
# COMPACT_ATOMS: atom_id res chain seq x y z
N MET A 1 7.77 1.06 -21.62
CA MET A 1 6.93 2.29 -21.73
C MET A 1 6.58 2.67 -20.30
N LYS A 2 6.74 3.94 -19.90
CA LYS A 2 6.38 4.35 -18.53
C LYS A 2 4.86 4.56 -18.41
N TYR A 3 4.28 4.22 -17.26
CA TYR A 3 2.87 4.45 -16.98
C TYR A 3 2.62 5.92 -16.71
N LYS A 4 1.68 6.53 -17.45
CA LYS A 4 1.37 7.95 -17.30
C LYS A 4 0.25 8.13 -16.27
N ILE A 5 0.54 8.86 -15.19
CA ILE A 5 -0.44 9.23 -14.16
C ILE A 5 -1.27 10.43 -14.65
N GLU A 6 -2.58 10.34 -14.49
CA GLU A 6 -3.50 11.45 -14.78
C GLU A 6 -3.46 12.48 -13.65
N LYS A 7 -3.02 13.71 -13.98
CA LYS A 7 -2.97 14.82 -13.02
C LYS A 7 -4.38 15.27 -12.61
N ASN A 8 -4.52 15.76 -11.38
CA ASN A 8 -5.77 16.21 -10.77
C ASN A 8 -6.83 15.10 -10.64
N THR A 9 -6.41 13.84 -10.55
CA THR A 9 -7.26 12.69 -10.30
C THR A 9 -6.83 11.95 -9.01
N VAL A 10 -7.60 10.96 -8.59
CA VAL A 10 -7.25 10.09 -7.46
C VAL A 10 -5.91 9.38 -7.70
N GLN A 11 -5.55 9.13 -8.96
CA GLN A 11 -4.26 8.49 -9.29
C GLN A 11 -3.06 9.32 -8.80
N GLU A 12 -3.15 10.65 -8.81
CA GLU A 12 -2.06 11.50 -8.31
C GLU A 12 -1.82 11.33 -6.80
N THR A 13 -2.85 10.97 -6.03
CA THR A 13 -2.69 10.72 -4.58
C THR A 13 -1.87 9.47 -4.28
N LEU A 14 -1.72 8.55 -5.24
CA LEU A 14 -0.88 7.35 -5.12
C LEU A 14 0.61 7.69 -5.08
N ILE A 15 0.99 8.81 -5.71
CA ILE A 15 2.39 9.20 -5.91
C ILE A 15 3.05 9.60 -4.59
N ILE A 16 2.35 10.35 -3.74
CA ILE A 16 2.91 10.93 -2.52
C ILE A 16 3.40 9.82 -1.55
N PRO A 17 2.56 8.83 -1.17
CA PRO A 17 3.02 7.75 -0.29
C PRO A 17 4.08 6.86 -0.94
N LEU A 18 3.97 6.63 -2.24
CA LEU A 18 4.93 5.83 -2.99
C LEU A 18 6.31 6.49 -3.00
N PHE A 19 6.36 7.79 -3.31
CA PHE A 19 7.60 8.57 -3.30
C PHE A 19 8.22 8.66 -1.89
N ALA A 20 7.39 8.85 -0.85
CA ALA A 20 7.85 8.87 0.53
C ALA A 20 8.53 7.55 0.94
N ARG A 21 7.98 6.40 0.54
CA ARG A 21 8.56 5.07 0.80
C ARG A 21 9.89 4.87 0.03
N LYS A 22 9.96 5.32 -1.22
CA LYS A 22 11.22 5.34 -1.98
C LYS A 22 12.28 6.16 -1.23
N VAL A 23 11.97 7.40 -0.87
CA VAL A 23 12.91 8.30 -0.15
C VAL A 23 13.38 7.67 1.16
N CYS A 24 12.46 7.07 1.94
CA CYS A 24 12.83 6.39 3.18
C CYS A 24 13.76 5.19 2.93
N SER A 25 13.48 4.38 1.90
CA SER A 25 14.31 3.23 1.52
C SER A 25 15.74 3.64 1.12
N GLU A 26 15.88 4.79 0.46
CA GLU A 26 17.19 5.32 0.04
C GLU A 26 17.97 5.97 1.19
N LEU A 27 17.28 6.73 2.06
CA LEU A 27 17.93 7.45 3.16
C LEU A 27 18.21 6.57 4.38
N TYR A 28 17.39 5.56 4.62
CA TYR A 28 17.42 4.73 5.82
C TYR A 28 17.35 3.22 5.50
N PRO A 29 18.21 2.69 4.63
CA PRO A 29 18.11 1.30 4.13
C PRO A 29 18.23 0.23 5.21
N ASN A 30 18.81 0.58 6.36
CA ASN A 30 18.92 -0.33 7.52
C ASN A 30 17.66 -0.34 8.41
N LEU A 31 16.76 0.64 8.25
CA LEU A 31 15.51 0.73 9.02
C LEU A 31 14.31 0.32 8.19
N TYR A 32 14.32 0.65 6.92
CA TYR A 32 13.21 0.42 6.01
C TYR A 32 13.68 0.15 4.59
N ARG A 33 13.07 -0.83 3.93
CA ARG A 33 13.39 -1.16 2.54
C ARG A 33 12.12 -1.58 1.79
N ASP A 34 11.74 -0.82 0.80
CA ASP A 34 10.63 -1.10 -0.11
C ASP A 34 11.13 -1.07 -1.57
N GLU A 35 11.62 -2.21 -2.04
CA GLU A 35 12.11 -2.36 -3.41
C GLU A 35 10.98 -2.16 -4.43
N THR A 36 9.74 -2.46 -4.05
CA THR A 36 8.57 -2.23 -4.89
C THR A 36 8.34 -0.75 -5.11
N ALA A 37 8.40 0.08 -4.08
CA ALA A 37 8.25 1.53 -4.21
C ALA A 37 9.38 2.13 -5.06
N VAL A 38 10.62 1.69 -4.87
CA VAL A 38 11.77 2.14 -5.68
C VAL A 38 11.53 1.82 -7.16
N ARG A 39 11.18 0.57 -7.48
CA ARG A 39 10.90 0.13 -8.85
C ARG A 39 9.75 0.88 -9.49
N LEU A 40 8.62 1.02 -8.78
CA LEU A 40 7.41 1.64 -9.31
C LEU A 40 7.61 3.12 -9.65
N ILE A 41 8.39 3.87 -8.86
CA ILE A 41 8.72 5.26 -9.18
C ILE A 41 9.46 5.37 -10.52
N ASP A 42 10.32 4.42 -10.85
CA ASP A 42 11.04 4.41 -12.13
C ASP A 42 10.14 4.02 -13.33
N GLU A 43 9.05 3.30 -13.08
CA GLU A 43 8.07 2.86 -14.09
C GLU A 43 6.98 3.91 -14.36
N ILE A 44 6.86 4.94 -13.52
CA ILE A 44 5.85 6.00 -13.63
C ILE A 44 6.41 7.20 -14.41
N ASP A 45 5.61 7.72 -15.35
CA ASP A 45 5.86 8.97 -16.06
C ASP A 45 5.19 10.13 -15.30
N TYR A 46 5.92 10.66 -14.33
CA TYR A 46 5.51 11.79 -13.52
C TYR A 46 6.72 12.67 -13.20
N ASP A 47 6.51 13.98 -13.12
CA ASP A 47 7.58 14.93 -12.77
C ASP A 47 7.81 14.97 -11.25
N PHE A 48 8.82 14.26 -10.79
CA PHE A 48 9.23 14.22 -9.39
C PHE A 48 10.21 15.33 -8.98
N SER A 49 10.60 16.23 -9.89
CA SER A 49 11.68 17.21 -9.65
C SER A 49 11.44 18.10 -8.42
N GLU A 50 10.22 18.53 -8.19
CA GLU A 50 9.85 19.33 -7.00
C GLU A 50 9.89 18.46 -5.73
N ALA A 51 9.37 17.24 -5.78
CA ALA A 51 9.39 16.30 -4.67
C ALA A 51 10.83 15.91 -4.29
N GLU A 52 11.70 15.66 -5.27
CA GLU A 52 13.12 15.36 -5.07
C GLU A 52 13.87 16.53 -4.44
N LYS A 53 13.63 17.75 -4.92
CA LYS A 53 14.23 18.96 -4.35
C LYS A 53 13.84 19.15 -2.89
N ASN A 54 12.59 18.89 -2.56
CA ASN A 54 12.06 19.03 -1.22
C ASN A 54 12.43 17.85 -0.30
N SER A 55 12.73 16.66 -0.85
CA SER A 55 13.02 15.44 -0.09
C SER A 55 14.20 15.58 0.89
N ARG A 56 15.10 16.55 0.65
CA ARG A 56 16.25 16.85 1.52
C ARG A 56 15.88 17.68 2.75
N SER A 57 14.69 18.31 2.79
CA SER A 57 14.25 19.08 3.94
C SER A 57 13.99 18.17 5.15
N LEU A 58 14.22 18.68 6.36
CA LEU A 58 13.96 17.90 7.60
C LEU A 58 12.50 17.47 7.72
N MET A 59 11.57 18.34 7.34
CA MET A 59 10.13 18.08 7.38
C MET A 59 9.77 16.90 6.45
N GLN A 60 10.27 16.91 5.22
CA GLN A 60 9.96 15.86 4.23
C GLN A 60 10.60 14.52 4.62
N ARG A 61 11.82 14.55 5.16
CA ARG A 61 12.49 13.35 5.67
C ARG A 61 11.71 12.73 6.83
N PHE A 62 11.23 13.57 7.75
CA PHE A 62 10.39 13.11 8.86
C PHE A 62 9.06 12.51 8.36
N GLY A 63 8.36 13.18 7.44
CA GLY A 63 7.14 12.67 6.83
C GLY A 63 7.35 11.34 6.07
N SER A 64 8.47 11.20 5.34
CA SER A 64 8.80 9.94 4.67
C SER A 64 9.04 8.81 5.65
N LEU A 65 9.71 9.08 6.75
CA LEU A 65 9.94 8.11 7.82
C LEU A 65 8.63 7.70 8.49
N GLU A 66 7.74 8.67 8.76
CA GLU A 66 6.42 8.39 9.35
C GLU A 66 5.60 7.43 8.46
N VAL A 67 5.50 7.70 7.15
CA VAL A 67 4.79 6.83 6.20
C VAL A 67 5.37 5.42 6.20
N ALA A 68 6.70 5.31 6.17
CA ALA A 68 7.40 4.03 6.14
C ALA A 68 7.20 3.23 7.44
N MET A 69 7.32 3.88 8.60
CA MET A 69 7.15 3.22 9.90
C MET A 69 5.72 2.74 10.09
N ARG A 70 4.71 3.52 9.68
CA ARG A 70 3.30 3.09 9.71
C ARG A 70 3.07 1.82 8.89
N GLN A 71 3.71 1.70 7.73
CA GLN A 71 3.62 0.48 6.93
C GLN A 71 4.27 -0.71 7.65
N ASN A 72 5.43 -0.51 8.27
CA ASN A 72 6.10 -1.56 9.05
C ASN A 72 5.26 -2.02 10.24
N ASP A 73 4.64 -1.09 10.97
CA ASP A 73 3.79 -1.40 12.12
C ASP A 73 2.57 -2.21 11.69
N LEU A 74 1.89 -1.79 10.60
CA LEU A 74 0.78 -2.57 10.04
C LEU A 74 1.22 -3.97 9.58
N ALA A 75 2.35 -4.08 8.90
CA ALA A 75 2.88 -5.37 8.49
C ALA A 75 3.23 -6.27 9.69
N PHE A 76 3.72 -5.68 10.79
CA PHE A 76 3.98 -6.40 12.02
C PHE A 76 2.68 -6.96 12.63
N GLU A 77 1.64 -6.13 12.78
CA GLU A 77 0.34 -6.53 13.33
C GLU A 77 -0.33 -7.63 12.48
N VAL A 78 -0.30 -7.47 11.15
CA VAL A 78 -0.82 -8.49 10.23
C VAL A 78 -0.07 -9.82 10.39
N ARG A 79 1.26 -9.79 10.43
CA ARG A 79 2.06 -11.02 10.61
C ARG A 79 1.85 -11.65 11.99
N ASP A 80 1.65 -10.84 13.01
CA ASP A 80 1.37 -11.33 14.36
C ASP A 80 0.04 -12.07 14.42
N TYR A 81 -1.00 -11.48 13.84
CA TYR A 81 -2.31 -12.13 13.70
C TYR A 81 -2.23 -13.45 12.91
N LEU A 82 -1.45 -13.48 11.82
CA LEU A 82 -1.30 -14.68 10.98
C LEU A 82 -0.54 -15.83 11.66
N LYS A 83 0.16 -15.61 12.78
CA LYS A 83 0.77 -16.71 13.55
C LYS A 83 -0.28 -17.64 14.14
N ASP A 84 -1.37 -17.07 14.63
CA ASP A 84 -2.48 -17.82 15.24
C ASP A 84 -3.57 -18.19 14.22
N HIS A 85 -3.63 -17.45 13.09
CA HIS A 85 -4.64 -17.60 12.03
C HIS A 85 -4.01 -17.71 10.63
N PRO A 86 -3.21 -18.76 10.33
CA PRO A 86 -2.38 -18.81 9.13
C PRO A 86 -3.15 -18.80 7.80
N ASN A 87 -4.42 -19.23 7.81
CA ASN A 87 -5.29 -19.26 6.63
C ASN A 87 -6.27 -18.08 6.54
N ALA A 88 -6.10 -17.07 7.40
CA ALA A 88 -7.01 -15.92 7.42
C ALA A 88 -6.91 -15.06 6.16
N ALA A 89 -7.95 -14.27 5.92
CA ALA A 89 -7.93 -13.23 4.91
C ALA A 89 -7.16 -12.00 5.42
N VAL A 90 -6.23 -11.50 4.62
CA VAL A 90 -5.58 -10.20 4.79
C VAL A 90 -6.28 -9.20 3.88
N VAL A 91 -6.99 -8.24 4.44
CA VAL A 91 -7.80 -7.28 3.69
C VAL A 91 -7.18 -5.89 3.77
N ASN A 92 -6.61 -5.42 2.66
CA ASN A 92 -5.96 -4.13 2.55
C ASN A 92 -6.93 -3.10 1.97
N LEU A 93 -7.43 -2.20 2.80
CA LEU A 93 -8.43 -1.19 2.45
C LEU A 93 -7.75 0.11 2.00
N GLY A 94 -8.17 0.65 0.85
CA GLY A 94 -7.53 1.81 0.24
C GLY A 94 -6.08 1.48 -0.15
N CYS A 95 -5.91 0.35 -0.83
CA CYS A 95 -4.60 -0.28 -1.02
C CYS A 95 -3.63 0.54 -1.90
N GLY A 96 -4.14 1.39 -2.79
CA GLY A 96 -3.30 2.14 -3.72
C GLY A 96 -2.24 1.26 -4.39
N LEU A 97 -1.01 1.73 -4.36
CA LEU A 97 0.19 0.99 -4.80
C LEU A 97 0.99 0.40 -3.61
N ASP A 98 0.29 0.09 -2.52
CA ASP A 98 0.91 -0.52 -1.34
C ASP A 98 1.11 -2.03 -1.52
N GLY A 99 2.26 -2.53 -1.05
CA GLY A 99 2.65 -3.94 -1.09
C GLY A 99 2.57 -4.65 0.26
N THR A 100 1.98 -4.04 1.30
CA THR A 100 1.97 -4.58 2.67
C THR A 100 1.34 -5.98 2.74
N GLY A 101 0.19 -6.19 2.08
CA GLY A 101 -0.44 -7.51 2.03
C GLY A 101 0.51 -8.57 1.49
N ARG A 102 1.14 -8.30 0.34
CA ARG A 102 2.14 -9.20 -0.28
C ARG A 102 3.35 -9.46 0.62
N ALA A 103 3.83 -8.43 1.31
CA ALA A 103 4.94 -8.57 2.24
C ALA A 103 4.60 -9.42 3.48
N CYS A 104 3.31 -9.61 3.78
CA CYS A 104 2.82 -10.43 4.87
C CYS A 104 2.39 -11.84 4.43
N ASP A 105 2.51 -12.19 3.14
CA ASP A 105 2.13 -13.49 2.63
C ASP A 105 2.94 -14.61 3.30
N ASN A 106 2.24 -15.47 4.03
CA ASN A 106 2.81 -16.62 4.75
C ASN A 106 2.72 -17.94 3.96
N GLY A 107 2.29 -17.88 2.69
CA GLY A 107 2.10 -19.06 1.83
C GLY A 107 0.73 -19.75 1.97
N SER A 108 -0.13 -19.30 2.89
CA SER A 108 -1.43 -19.93 3.18
C SER A 108 -2.58 -18.91 3.22
N CYS A 109 -2.33 -17.67 3.61
CA CYS A 109 -3.33 -16.62 3.66
C CYS A 109 -3.79 -16.18 2.26
N LYS A 110 -5.02 -15.66 2.19
CA LYS A 110 -5.53 -14.95 1.01
C LYS A 110 -5.42 -13.45 1.22
N ILE A 111 -5.04 -12.73 0.18
CA ILE A 111 -4.81 -11.28 0.24
C ILE A 111 -5.79 -10.59 -0.69
N TYR A 112 -6.55 -9.65 -0.14
CA TYR A 112 -7.53 -8.86 -0.86
C TYR A 112 -7.12 -7.38 -0.81
N ASN A 113 -6.86 -6.80 -1.98
CA ASN A 113 -6.49 -5.39 -2.12
C ASN A 113 -7.70 -4.63 -2.67
N LEU A 114 -8.28 -3.74 -1.86
CA LEU A 114 -9.50 -3.02 -2.19
C LEU A 114 -9.23 -1.54 -2.38
N ASP A 115 -9.73 -0.98 -3.47
CA ASP A 115 -9.68 0.46 -3.76
C ASP A 115 -10.70 0.83 -4.85
N TYR A 116 -10.79 2.13 -5.16
CA TYR A 116 -11.61 2.61 -6.27
C TYR A 116 -11.22 1.95 -7.61
N PRO A 117 -12.18 1.79 -8.55
CA PRO A 117 -11.94 1.11 -9.83
C PRO A 117 -10.78 1.66 -10.64
N ASP A 118 -10.60 2.98 -10.68
CA ASP A 118 -9.49 3.65 -11.37
C ASP A 118 -8.14 3.39 -10.70
N VAL A 119 -8.10 3.33 -9.38
CA VAL A 119 -6.90 2.95 -8.61
C VAL A 119 -6.53 1.49 -8.85
N ILE A 120 -7.51 0.59 -8.82
CA ILE A 120 -7.28 -0.84 -9.10
C ILE A 120 -6.83 -1.06 -10.55
N ALA A 121 -7.31 -0.27 -11.51
CA ALA A 121 -6.82 -0.32 -12.88
C ALA A 121 -5.32 0.01 -12.95
N VAL A 122 -4.88 1.10 -12.30
CA VAL A 122 -3.45 1.43 -12.19
C VAL A 122 -2.67 0.33 -11.49
N ARG A 123 -3.20 -0.20 -10.38
CA ARG A 123 -2.56 -1.28 -9.63
C ARG A 123 -2.38 -2.53 -10.48
N ASN A 124 -3.36 -2.94 -11.25
CA ASN A 124 -3.28 -4.13 -12.09
C ASN A 124 -2.18 -4.02 -13.17
N GLU A 125 -1.87 -2.81 -13.62
CA GLU A 125 -0.79 -2.55 -14.57
C GLU A 125 0.59 -2.54 -13.91
N LEU A 126 0.73 -1.83 -12.80
CA LEU A 126 2.02 -1.58 -12.15
C LEU A 126 2.38 -2.62 -11.08
N LEU A 127 1.38 -3.18 -10.42
CA LEU A 127 1.53 -4.14 -9.32
C LEU A 127 0.44 -5.23 -9.41
N PRO A 128 0.46 -6.05 -10.48
CA PRO A 128 -0.54 -7.09 -10.69
C PRO A 128 -0.62 -8.07 -9.53
N ALA A 129 -1.82 -8.58 -9.27
CA ALA A 129 -2.08 -9.53 -8.19
C ALA A 129 -1.26 -10.82 -8.37
N GLY A 130 -0.70 -11.31 -7.27
CA GLY A 130 -0.02 -12.61 -7.22
C GLY A 130 -1.02 -13.77 -7.10
N GLU A 131 -0.49 -14.99 -6.96
CA GLU A 131 -1.30 -16.22 -6.93
C GLU A 131 -2.36 -16.23 -5.80
N ARG A 132 -2.02 -15.68 -4.62
CA ARG A 132 -2.92 -15.60 -3.46
C ARG A 132 -3.49 -14.21 -3.22
N GLU A 133 -3.33 -13.32 -4.19
CA GLU A 133 -3.85 -11.95 -4.13
C GLU A 133 -5.05 -11.79 -5.05
N GLU A 134 -5.97 -10.94 -4.66
CA GLU A 134 -7.07 -10.45 -5.47
C GLU A 134 -7.18 -8.93 -5.35
N ASN A 135 -7.19 -8.24 -6.48
CA ASN A 135 -7.43 -6.80 -6.55
C ASN A 135 -8.91 -6.56 -6.83
N ILE A 136 -9.62 -5.98 -5.86
CA ILE A 136 -11.07 -5.80 -5.90
C ILE A 136 -11.43 -4.32 -6.09
N PRO A 137 -11.93 -3.93 -7.27
CA PRO A 137 -12.45 -2.60 -7.46
C PRO A 137 -13.78 -2.42 -6.70
N CYS A 138 -13.83 -1.43 -5.82
CA CYS A 138 -15.03 -1.12 -5.04
C CYS A 138 -15.00 0.31 -4.48
N ASP A 139 -16.17 0.82 -4.12
CA ASP A 139 -16.31 1.92 -3.18
C ASP A 139 -16.45 1.33 -1.77
N LEU A 140 -15.52 1.66 -0.88
CA LEU A 140 -15.51 1.16 0.51
C LEU A 140 -16.73 1.60 1.33
N ASN A 141 -17.44 2.66 0.90
CA ASN A 141 -18.70 3.07 1.51
C ASN A 141 -19.87 2.12 1.18
N ASN A 142 -19.74 1.32 0.12
CA ASN A 142 -20.72 0.29 -0.23
C ASN A 142 -20.29 -1.05 0.35
N THR A 143 -21.11 -1.64 1.20
CA THR A 143 -20.78 -2.87 1.94
C THR A 143 -20.79 -4.15 1.08
N GLU A 144 -21.14 -4.08 -0.20
CA GLU A 144 -21.19 -5.27 -1.07
C GLU A 144 -19.85 -5.99 -1.23
N TRP A 145 -18.73 -5.29 -1.06
CA TRP A 145 -17.40 -5.88 -1.14
C TRP A 145 -17.14 -6.93 -0.05
N PHE A 146 -17.82 -6.87 1.11
CA PHE A 146 -17.71 -7.90 2.14
C PHE A 146 -18.05 -9.30 1.62
N ARG A 147 -18.97 -9.40 0.66
CA ARG A 147 -19.37 -10.68 0.05
C ARG A 147 -18.28 -11.29 -0.83
N LYS A 148 -17.28 -10.51 -1.23
CA LYS A 148 -16.16 -10.96 -2.06
C LYS A 148 -15.00 -11.51 -1.20
N ILE A 149 -15.02 -11.26 0.11
CA ILE A 149 -13.97 -11.66 1.03
C ILE A 149 -14.34 -13.03 1.64
N ASP A 150 -13.48 -14.02 1.43
CA ASP A 150 -13.59 -15.30 2.14
C ASP A 150 -12.93 -15.17 3.52
N ALA A 151 -13.73 -14.85 4.51
CA ALA A 151 -13.32 -14.70 5.91
C ALA A 151 -13.60 -15.96 6.77
N SER A 152 -13.85 -17.12 6.16
CA SER A 152 -14.21 -18.36 6.87
C SER A 152 -13.16 -18.80 7.89
N ASN A 153 -11.89 -18.45 7.68
CA ASN A 153 -10.77 -18.73 8.58
C ASN A 153 -10.30 -17.50 9.39
N GLY A 154 -11.16 -16.50 9.52
CA GLY A 154 -10.81 -15.21 10.11
C GLY A 154 -10.34 -14.17 9.09
N ALA A 155 -10.25 -12.92 9.51
CA ALA A 155 -9.76 -11.83 8.68
C ALA A 155 -9.05 -10.77 9.52
N VAL A 156 -7.98 -10.20 8.97
CA VAL A 156 -7.31 -9.00 9.47
C VAL A 156 -7.44 -7.89 8.44
N PHE A 157 -7.87 -6.71 8.90
CA PHE A 157 -8.05 -5.54 8.06
C PHE A 157 -6.92 -4.55 8.30
N SER A 158 -6.28 -4.10 7.25
CA SER A 158 -5.25 -3.06 7.29
C SER A 158 -5.63 -1.86 6.42
N CYS A 159 -5.32 -0.66 6.89
CA CYS A 159 -5.54 0.57 6.15
C CYS A 159 -4.51 1.63 6.53
N LEU A 160 -3.61 1.99 5.62
CA LEU A 160 -2.60 3.02 5.86
C LEU A 160 -3.20 4.42 6.05
N LEU A 161 -4.36 4.69 5.45
CA LEU A 161 -5.02 6.00 5.55
C LEU A 161 -5.66 6.27 6.92
N TYR A 162 -6.10 5.24 7.64
CA TYR A 162 -6.85 5.35 8.89
C TYR A 162 -6.04 5.02 10.15
N THR A 163 -4.73 4.98 10.08
CA THR A 163 -3.87 4.71 11.23
C THR A 163 -3.67 5.91 12.16
N SER A 164 -4.39 7.01 11.95
CA SER A 164 -4.44 8.09 12.92
C SER A 164 -5.44 7.72 14.02
N PRO A 165 -5.02 7.57 15.29
CA PRO A 165 -5.98 7.37 16.37
C PRO A 165 -6.88 8.61 16.40
N SER A 166 -8.17 8.42 16.10
CA SER A 166 -9.15 9.46 16.37
C SER A 166 -9.19 9.65 17.90
N PRO A 167 -8.88 10.83 18.43
CA PRO A 167 -9.12 11.08 19.84
C PRO A 167 -10.62 10.93 20.08
N ARG A 168 -10.98 9.98 20.93
CA ARG A 168 -12.33 9.87 21.46
C ARG A 168 -12.52 10.86 22.59
#